data_9c2ab2bc534af01ff5344288c7758ab5
#
_entry.id   9c2ab2bc534af01ff5344288c7758ab5
#
_cell.length_a   1.000
_cell.length_b   1.000
_cell.length_c   1.000
_cell.angle_alpha   90.00
_cell.angle_beta   90.00
_cell.angle_gamma   90.00
#
_symmetry.space_group_name_H-M   'P 1'
#
loop_
_entity.id
_entity.type
_entity.pdbx_description
1 polymer ?
#
loop_
_entity_poly.entity_id
_entity_poly.type
_entity_poly.pdbx_seq_one_letter_code
_entity_poly.pdbx_strand_id
1 'polypeptide(L)'
;MVYSAELYVHDLDKQAADALNQFPKFVKLLESYSANYDEKAAKIDLLSTAIRLGEKQMPEVYGLLPPICEQLGIDAPELYYVKGKHPNAATFGSTNPCIYVTSGLVNTLPLNLLPSVLAHECGHIACKHSLYHSIAAQLAGGIDRSPLVRIPAIGKYLTPTLVKALLFWDRCSELSADRAAALCDGTADKTIDVLLRLNGYGKNVDRKEFLNQALDLKSFVNDSRSNKLLELMLVQDETHPRLATRAYECYEWSQSAQYAGIIDGTFTLRDKEKETAQESAEEVVSADANVEAPSIDCLNTELARVNQELERYTNHADKTDYALSVAGGVLAGLVDSLFVGEFSLEYAN
;
A
#
# COMPACT_ATOMS: atom_id res chain seq x y z
N MET A 1 -16.38 10.15 -17.35
CA MET A 1 -15.96 10.97 -16.19
C MET A 1 -14.53 10.60 -15.89
N VAL A 2 -13.70 11.56 -15.47
CA VAL A 2 -12.30 11.29 -15.08
C VAL A 2 -12.19 11.38 -13.56
N TYR A 3 -11.63 10.36 -12.95
CA TYR A 3 -11.39 10.27 -11.51
C TYR A 3 -9.96 10.72 -11.19
N SER A 4 -9.79 11.92 -10.63
CA SER A 4 -8.48 12.37 -10.14
C SER A 4 -8.02 11.50 -8.97
N ALA A 5 -6.74 11.10 -8.96
CA ALA A 5 -6.16 10.30 -7.87
C ALA A 5 -6.36 10.96 -6.50
N GLU A 6 -6.29 12.29 -6.44
CA GLU A 6 -6.47 13.08 -5.21
C GLU A 6 -7.85 12.88 -4.56
N LEU A 7 -8.88 12.47 -5.33
CA LEU A 7 -10.22 12.21 -4.80
C LEU A 7 -10.31 10.88 -4.03
N TYR A 8 -9.54 9.87 -4.44
CA TYR A 8 -9.67 8.51 -3.92
C TYR A 8 -8.42 7.97 -3.21
N VAL A 9 -7.27 8.67 -3.29
CA VAL A 9 -6.09 8.25 -2.56
C VAL A 9 -6.42 8.07 -1.08
N HIS A 10 -6.01 6.93 -0.53
CA HIS A 10 -6.25 6.59 0.87
C HIS A 10 -5.42 7.49 1.78
N ASP A 11 -6.00 7.93 2.91
CA ASP A 11 -5.34 8.92 3.77
C ASP A 11 -4.04 8.39 4.38
N LEU A 12 -3.98 7.10 4.74
CA LEU A 12 -2.76 6.43 5.18
C LEU A 12 -1.67 6.43 4.10
N ASP A 13 -2.03 6.20 2.84
CA ASP A 13 -1.09 6.25 1.72
C ASP A 13 -0.52 7.66 1.56
N LYS A 14 -1.38 8.68 1.57
CA LYS A 14 -0.97 10.08 1.48
C LYS A 14 -0.03 10.46 2.63
N GLN A 15 -0.39 10.15 3.87
CA GLN A 15 0.42 10.45 5.05
C GLN A 15 1.79 9.75 4.99
N ALA A 16 1.82 8.48 4.62
CA ALA A 16 3.04 7.71 4.51
C ALA A 16 3.95 8.24 3.37
N ALA A 17 3.36 8.63 2.23
CA ALA A 17 4.09 9.26 1.12
C ALA A 17 4.67 10.62 1.54
N ASP A 18 3.89 11.45 2.25
CA ASP A 18 4.33 12.76 2.73
C ASP A 18 5.50 12.62 3.73
N ALA A 19 5.47 11.59 4.59
CA ALA A 19 6.57 11.29 5.50
C ALA A 19 7.85 10.89 4.75
N LEU A 20 7.77 10.07 3.71
CA LEU A 20 8.93 9.71 2.86
C LEU A 20 9.47 10.92 2.11
N ASN A 21 8.62 11.82 1.66
CA ASN A 21 8.99 13.04 0.95
C ASN A 21 9.75 14.07 1.83
N GLN A 22 9.74 13.91 3.16
CA GLN A 22 10.60 14.70 4.05
C GLN A 22 12.10 14.42 3.87
N PHE A 23 12.45 13.37 3.11
CA PHE A 23 13.83 13.02 2.76
C PHE A 23 14.18 13.35 1.28
N PRO A 24 14.13 14.62 0.84
CA PRO A 24 14.18 14.99 -0.59
C PRO A 24 15.48 14.56 -1.29
N LYS A 25 16.60 14.48 -0.57
CA LYS A 25 17.87 13.99 -1.15
C LYS A 25 17.83 12.50 -1.45
N PHE A 26 17.18 11.73 -0.59
CA PHE A 26 16.98 10.30 -0.78
C PHE A 26 16.00 10.04 -1.94
N VAL A 27 14.88 10.75 -1.97
CA VAL A 27 13.88 10.66 -3.05
C VAL A 27 14.53 10.93 -4.42
N LYS A 28 15.25 12.05 -4.59
CA LYS A 28 15.97 12.37 -5.84
C LYS A 28 16.98 11.30 -6.25
N LEU A 29 17.61 10.66 -5.29
CA LEU A 29 18.56 9.58 -5.56
C LEU A 29 17.84 8.32 -6.07
N LEU A 30 16.69 7.99 -5.48
CA LEU A 30 15.84 6.88 -5.94
C LEU A 30 15.25 7.15 -7.32
N GLU A 31 14.75 8.36 -7.58
CA GLU A 31 14.28 8.78 -8.91
C GLU A 31 15.38 8.61 -9.97
N SER A 32 16.59 9.08 -9.66
CA SER A 32 17.74 8.94 -10.56
C SER A 32 18.13 7.47 -10.80
N TYR A 33 18.08 6.64 -9.76
CA TYR A 33 18.33 5.20 -9.87
C TYR A 33 17.25 4.52 -10.72
N SER A 34 15.98 4.75 -10.42
CA SER A 34 14.85 4.17 -11.15
C SER A 34 14.94 4.51 -12.65
N ALA A 35 15.02 5.79 -13.01
CA ALA A 35 15.04 6.23 -14.40
C ALA A 35 16.28 5.75 -15.19
N ASN A 36 17.44 5.63 -14.54
CA ASN A 36 18.68 5.29 -15.24
C ASN A 36 19.00 3.80 -15.28
N TYR A 37 18.55 3.02 -14.33
CA TYR A 37 18.89 1.59 -14.21
C TYR A 37 17.67 0.69 -14.17
N ASP A 38 16.77 0.88 -13.20
CA ASP A 38 15.69 -0.03 -12.90
C ASP A 38 14.68 -0.12 -14.06
N GLU A 39 14.16 1.01 -14.52
CA GLU A 39 13.23 1.08 -15.65
C GLU A 39 13.85 0.55 -16.95
N LYS A 40 15.11 0.86 -17.21
CA LYS A 40 15.78 0.39 -18.43
C LYS A 40 16.03 -1.10 -18.39
N ALA A 41 16.45 -1.64 -17.24
CA ALA A 41 16.67 -3.07 -17.07
C ALA A 41 15.37 -3.85 -17.23
N ALA A 42 14.31 -3.41 -16.57
CA ALA A 42 12.98 -4.00 -16.69
C ALA A 42 12.44 -3.93 -18.13
N LYS A 43 12.66 -2.80 -18.82
CA LYS A 43 12.26 -2.64 -20.22
C LYS A 43 13.01 -3.59 -21.16
N ILE A 44 14.31 -3.78 -20.97
CA ILE A 44 15.11 -4.72 -21.74
C ILE A 44 14.61 -6.15 -21.49
N ASP A 45 14.35 -6.51 -20.23
CA ASP A 45 13.84 -7.83 -19.87
C ASP A 45 12.48 -8.10 -20.53
N LEU A 46 11.53 -7.20 -20.41
CA LEU A 46 10.20 -7.34 -21.04
C LEU A 46 10.26 -7.43 -22.55
N LEU A 47 11.05 -6.57 -23.20
CA LEU A 47 11.17 -6.63 -24.66
C LEU A 47 11.82 -7.92 -25.17
N SER A 48 12.64 -8.57 -24.34
CA SER A 48 13.35 -9.81 -24.71
C SER A 48 12.60 -11.08 -24.33
N THR A 49 11.74 -11.04 -23.29
CA THR A 49 11.13 -12.26 -22.71
C THR A 49 9.61 -12.29 -22.73
N ALA A 50 8.96 -11.13 -22.93
CA ALA A 50 7.50 -10.97 -22.87
C ALA A 50 6.91 -10.61 -24.25
N ILE A 51 5.59 -10.67 -24.33
CA ILE A 51 4.82 -10.24 -25.49
C ILE A 51 4.14 -8.90 -25.21
N ARG A 52 4.50 -7.86 -25.95
CA ARG A 52 3.80 -6.59 -25.84
C ARG A 52 2.41 -6.70 -26.47
N LEU A 53 1.38 -6.40 -25.71
CA LEU A 53 0.00 -6.43 -26.15
C LEU A 53 -0.36 -5.20 -26.99
N GLY A 54 -1.38 -5.33 -27.81
CA GLY A 54 -1.84 -4.27 -28.68
C GLY A 54 -3.02 -4.74 -29.55
N GLU A 55 -3.49 -3.90 -30.46
CA GLU A 55 -4.64 -4.18 -31.33
C GLU A 55 -4.51 -5.47 -32.13
N LYS A 56 -3.27 -5.92 -32.42
CA LYS A 56 -2.96 -7.13 -33.19
C LYS A 56 -2.45 -8.29 -32.32
N GLN A 57 -2.20 -8.04 -31.03
CA GLN A 57 -1.72 -9.04 -30.09
C GLN A 57 -2.59 -9.07 -28.84
N MET A 58 -3.35 -10.14 -28.67
CA MET A 58 -4.35 -10.33 -27.60
C MET A 58 -5.29 -9.12 -27.48
N PRO A 59 -6.01 -8.74 -28.56
CA PRO A 59 -6.86 -7.55 -28.61
C PRO A 59 -7.96 -7.55 -27.53
N GLU A 60 -8.44 -8.72 -27.13
CA GLU A 60 -9.45 -8.86 -26.07
C GLU A 60 -8.94 -8.39 -24.70
N VAL A 61 -7.66 -8.66 -24.39
CA VAL A 61 -7.03 -8.22 -23.14
C VAL A 61 -6.59 -6.77 -23.26
N TYR A 62 -5.92 -6.41 -24.37
CA TYR A 62 -5.47 -5.04 -24.61
C TYR A 62 -6.63 -4.03 -24.62
N GLY A 63 -7.74 -4.38 -25.24
CA GLY A 63 -8.92 -3.51 -25.35
C GLY A 63 -9.57 -3.16 -24.00
N LEU A 64 -9.23 -3.85 -22.93
CA LEU A 64 -9.70 -3.53 -21.58
C LEU A 64 -8.97 -2.31 -20.97
N LEU A 65 -7.75 -2.02 -21.40
CA LEU A 65 -6.88 -1.00 -20.78
C LEU A 65 -7.30 0.44 -21.15
N PRO A 66 -7.53 0.84 -22.43
CA PRO A 66 -7.79 2.23 -22.79
C PRO A 66 -8.97 2.89 -22.05
N PRO A 67 -10.14 2.23 -21.88
CA PRO A 67 -11.25 2.82 -21.13
C PRO A 67 -10.90 3.10 -19.65
N ILE A 68 -10.08 2.26 -19.04
CA ILE A 68 -9.61 2.42 -17.65
C ILE A 68 -8.69 3.63 -17.56
N CYS A 69 -7.74 3.76 -18.48
CA CYS A 69 -6.83 4.90 -18.53
C CYS A 69 -7.59 6.23 -18.72
N GLU A 70 -8.61 6.23 -19.57
CA GLU A 70 -9.50 7.40 -19.76
C GLU A 70 -10.24 7.76 -18.47
N GLN A 71 -10.75 6.77 -17.72
CA GLN A 71 -11.43 6.99 -16.45
C GLN A 71 -10.50 7.52 -15.36
N LEU A 72 -9.26 7.05 -15.31
CA LEU A 72 -8.27 7.48 -14.30
C LEU A 72 -7.44 8.70 -14.75
N GLY A 73 -7.67 9.20 -15.98
CA GLY A 73 -6.99 10.39 -16.51
C GLY A 73 -5.48 10.21 -16.69
N ILE A 74 -5.05 9.00 -17.06
CA ILE A 74 -3.65 8.67 -17.31
C ILE A 74 -3.41 8.33 -18.78
N ASP A 75 -2.19 8.54 -19.25
CA ASP A 75 -1.75 8.02 -20.54
C ASP A 75 -1.70 6.49 -20.49
N ALA A 76 -2.11 5.83 -21.58
CA ALA A 76 -2.11 4.37 -21.62
C ALA A 76 -0.67 3.82 -21.53
N PRO A 77 -0.34 3.06 -20.46
CA PRO A 77 0.95 2.44 -20.34
C PRO A 77 1.11 1.30 -21.36
N GLU A 78 2.36 0.91 -21.65
CA GLU A 78 2.58 -0.33 -22.38
C GLU A 78 2.13 -1.52 -21.54
N LEU A 79 1.41 -2.45 -22.16
CA LEU A 79 0.92 -3.68 -21.52
C LEU A 79 1.69 -4.90 -22.07
N TYR A 80 2.20 -5.72 -21.17
CA TYR A 80 2.96 -6.91 -21.51
C TYR A 80 2.33 -8.19 -20.96
N TYR A 81 2.40 -9.25 -21.75
CA TYR A 81 2.03 -10.61 -21.36
C TYR A 81 3.28 -11.42 -21.09
N VAL A 82 3.45 -11.84 -19.85
CA VAL A 82 4.64 -12.54 -19.35
C VAL A 82 4.30 -14.00 -19.06
N LYS A 83 5.20 -14.91 -19.42
CA LYS A 83 5.06 -16.31 -19.04
C LYS A 83 5.29 -16.50 -17.55
N GLY A 84 4.24 -16.86 -16.82
CA GLY A 84 4.30 -17.12 -15.37
C GLY A 84 3.16 -18.01 -14.93
N LYS A 85 3.42 -19.02 -14.09
CA LYS A 85 2.40 -19.95 -13.59
C LYS A 85 1.50 -19.31 -12.53
N HIS A 86 2.07 -18.45 -11.70
CA HIS A 86 1.32 -17.77 -10.63
C HIS A 86 0.52 -16.61 -11.22
N PRO A 87 -0.77 -16.49 -10.89
CA PRO A 87 -1.57 -15.34 -11.24
C PRO A 87 -0.94 -14.07 -10.64
N ASN A 88 -0.53 -13.14 -11.49
CA ASN A 88 0.05 -11.87 -11.05
C ASN A 88 -0.06 -10.81 -12.14
N ALA A 89 -0.17 -9.56 -11.71
CA ALA A 89 0.07 -8.36 -12.50
C ALA A 89 0.97 -7.44 -11.70
N ALA A 90 1.69 -6.55 -12.34
CA ALA A 90 2.40 -5.48 -11.65
C ALA A 90 2.69 -4.30 -12.57
N THR A 91 2.77 -3.14 -11.96
CA THR A 91 3.17 -1.88 -12.56
C THR A 91 4.59 -1.54 -12.16
N PHE A 92 5.38 -1.03 -13.09
CA PHE A 92 6.71 -0.50 -12.81
C PHE A 92 7.05 0.65 -13.75
N GLY A 93 8.07 1.42 -13.36
CA GLY A 93 8.50 2.61 -14.07
C GLY A 93 7.73 3.85 -13.65
N SER A 94 8.47 4.90 -13.30
CA SER A 94 7.91 6.20 -12.89
C SER A 94 7.85 7.19 -14.04
N THR A 95 8.80 7.10 -14.99
CA THR A 95 8.89 7.99 -16.14
C THR A 95 8.09 7.48 -17.35
N ASN A 96 8.20 6.18 -17.61
CA ASN A 96 7.46 5.50 -18.68
C ASN A 96 6.83 4.23 -18.09
N PRO A 97 5.69 4.34 -17.42
CA PRO A 97 5.09 3.23 -16.74
C PRO A 97 4.68 2.11 -17.71
N CYS A 98 4.88 0.89 -17.28
CA CYS A 98 4.47 -0.32 -17.98
C CYS A 98 3.70 -1.22 -17.01
N ILE A 99 2.74 -1.97 -17.54
CA ILE A 99 2.02 -3.01 -16.80
C ILE A 99 2.37 -4.35 -17.42
N TYR A 100 2.61 -5.37 -16.60
CA TYR A 100 2.61 -6.74 -17.09
C TYR A 100 1.52 -7.58 -16.43
N VAL A 101 1.02 -8.55 -17.17
CA VAL A 101 0.10 -9.58 -16.70
C VAL A 101 0.70 -10.96 -17.01
N THR A 102 0.64 -11.86 -16.05
CA THR A 102 1.16 -13.23 -16.27
C THR A 102 0.17 -14.11 -17.01
N SER A 103 0.68 -15.14 -17.68
CA SER A 103 -0.16 -16.18 -18.28
C SER A 103 -1.02 -16.91 -17.22
N GLY A 104 -0.50 -17.04 -15.99
CA GLY A 104 -1.26 -17.58 -14.87
C GLY A 104 -2.49 -16.74 -14.55
N LEU A 105 -2.36 -15.40 -14.53
CA LEU A 105 -3.47 -14.49 -14.32
C LEU A 105 -4.55 -14.63 -15.39
N VAL A 106 -4.16 -14.47 -16.65
CA VAL A 106 -5.11 -14.50 -17.79
C VAL A 106 -5.82 -15.86 -17.90
N ASN A 107 -5.16 -16.95 -17.53
CA ASN A 107 -5.75 -18.28 -17.57
C ASN A 107 -6.62 -18.62 -16.35
N THR A 108 -6.41 -17.93 -15.22
CA THR A 108 -7.11 -18.21 -13.95
C THR A 108 -8.32 -17.31 -13.75
N LEU A 109 -8.19 -16.03 -14.10
CA LEU A 109 -9.27 -15.07 -13.93
C LEU A 109 -10.24 -15.10 -15.12
N PRO A 110 -11.54 -15.08 -14.86
CA PRO A 110 -12.53 -14.78 -15.89
C PRO A 110 -12.27 -13.42 -16.53
N LEU A 111 -12.49 -13.31 -17.83
CA LEU A 111 -12.22 -12.08 -18.59
C LEU A 111 -12.92 -10.84 -18.02
N ASN A 112 -14.12 -11.00 -17.44
CA ASN A 112 -14.87 -9.91 -16.81
C ASN A 112 -14.28 -9.39 -15.47
N LEU A 113 -13.28 -10.07 -14.92
CA LEU A 113 -12.55 -9.63 -13.72
C LEU A 113 -11.17 -9.03 -14.04
N LEU A 114 -10.65 -9.24 -15.25
CA LEU A 114 -9.37 -8.62 -15.67
C LEU A 114 -9.40 -7.08 -15.64
N PRO A 115 -10.51 -6.39 -16.00
CA PRO A 115 -10.57 -4.94 -15.86
C PRO A 115 -10.28 -4.44 -14.45
N SER A 116 -10.75 -5.14 -13.42
CA SER A 116 -10.48 -4.77 -12.01
C SER A 116 -8.99 -4.83 -11.68
N VAL A 117 -8.27 -5.86 -12.17
CA VAL A 117 -6.81 -5.96 -12.01
C VAL A 117 -6.10 -4.83 -12.75
N LEU A 118 -6.46 -4.58 -14.01
CA LEU A 118 -5.85 -3.50 -14.78
C LEU A 118 -6.14 -2.13 -14.17
N ALA A 119 -7.33 -1.92 -13.62
CA ALA A 119 -7.68 -0.68 -12.94
C ALA A 119 -6.89 -0.49 -11.65
N HIS A 120 -6.63 -1.56 -10.90
CA HIS A 120 -5.73 -1.55 -9.74
C HIS A 120 -4.31 -1.13 -10.16
N GLU A 121 -3.74 -1.74 -11.18
CA GLU A 121 -2.42 -1.38 -11.70
C GLU A 121 -2.36 0.05 -12.25
N CYS A 122 -3.40 0.50 -12.95
CA CYS A 122 -3.54 1.89 -13.37
C CYS A 122 -3.70 2.85 -12.20
N GLY A 123 -4.30 2.40 -11.09
CA GLY A 123 -4.38 3.12 -9.83
C GLY A 123 -3.00 3.44 -9.26
N HIS A 124 -2.08 2.48 -9.29
CA HIS A 124 -0.69 2.72 -8.90
C HIS A 124 -0.01 3.79 -9.79
N ILE A 125 -0.29 3.81 -11.09
CA ILE A 125 0.23 4.84 -12.00
C ILE A 125 -0.37 6.21 -11.66
N ALA A 126 -1.69 6.28 -11.52
CA ALA A 126 -2.40 7.52 -11.23
C ALA A 126 -1.96 8.16 -9.91
N CYS A 127 -1.76 7.35 -8.87
CA CYS A 127 -1.29 7.78 -7.55
C CYS A 127 0.24 7.93 -7.46
N LYS A 128 1.00 7.67 -8.55
CA LYS A 128 2.47 7.79 -8.63
C LYS A 128 3.23 6.84 -7.68
N HIS A 129 2.72 5.65 -7.46
CA HIS A 129 3.31 4.68 -6.55
C HIS A 129 4.56 4.01 -7.10
N SER A 130 4.75 3.97 -8.42
CA SER A 130 5.73 3.11 -9.11
C SER A 130 7.17 3.22 -8.59
N LEU A 131 7.61 4.44 -8.21
CA LEU A 131 8.97 4.65 -7.70
C LEU A 131 9.23 3.86 -6.41
N TYR A 132 8.42 4.13 -5.39
CA TYR A 132 8.63 3.54 -4.07
C TYR A 132 8.24 2.06 -4.03
N HIS A 133 7.25 1.66 -4.85
CA HIS A 133 6.84 0.27 -5.00
C HIS A 133 7.98 -0.60 -5.53
N SER A 134 8.67 -0.16 -6.59
CA SER A 134 9.87 -0.86 -7.11
C SER A 134 10.97 -0.99 -6.06
N ILE A 135 11.17 0.03 -5.22
CA ILE A 135 12.17 0.02 -4.15
C ILE A 135 11.74 -0.92 -3.01
N ALA A 136 10.48 -0.85 -2.58
CA ALA A 136 9.92 -1.73 -1.55
C ALA A 136 10.02 -3.20 -1.95
N ALA A 137 9.67 -3.53 -3.19
CA ALA A 137 9.81 -4.88 -3.74
C ALA A 137 11.26 -5.40 -3.70
N GLN A 138 12.25 -4.54 -4.00
CA GLN A 138 13.66 -4.91 -3.90
C GLN A 138 14.15 -5.09 -2.46
N LEU A 139 13.47 -4.50 -1.47
CA LEU A 139 13.82 -4.55 -0.06
C LEU A 139 13.04 -5.62 0.72
N ALA A 140 11.93 -6.12 0.18
CA ALA A 140 11.07 -7.12 0.83
C ALA A 140 11.81 -8.44 1.18
N GLY A 141 12.85 -8.79 0.41
CA GLY A 141 13.74 -9.92 0.69
C GLY A 141 14.77 -9.70 1.80
N GLY A 142 14.75 -8.51 2.43
CA GLY A 142 15.71 -8.07 3.43
C GLY A 142 16.80 -7.15 2.87
N ILE A 143 17.26 -6.22 3.71
CA ILE A 143 18.27 -5.20 3.33
C ILE A 143 19.52 -5.85 2.73
N ASP A 144 20.08 -6.86 3.40
CA ASP A 144 21.33 -7.51 3.00
C ASP A 144 21.28 -8.20 1.63
N ARG A 145 20.09 -8.56 1.18
CA ARG A 145 19.86 -9.22 -0.12
C ARG A 145 19.59 -8.24 -1.25
N SER A 146 19.23 -7.01 -0.92
CA SER A 146 18.88 -5.99 -1.91
C SER A 146 20.12 -5.49 -2.68
N PRO A 147 20.07 -5.41 -4.01
CA PRO A 147 21.13 -4.79 -4.80
C PRO A 147 21.33 -3.31 -4.46
N LEU A 148 20.33 -2.63 -3.89
CA LEU A 148 20.38 -1.22 -3.49
C LEU A 148 21.44 -0.94 -2.42
N VAL A 149 21.68 -1.90 -1.52
CA VAL A 149 22.74 -1.77 -0.48
C VAL A 149 24.12 -1.65 -1.09
N ARG A 150 24.34 -2.26 -2.26
CA ARG A 150 25.63 -2.24 -2.96
C ARG A 150 25.91 -0.91 -3.65
N ILE A 151 24.92 -0.04 -3.72
CA ILE A 151 25.05 1.33 -4.26
C ILE A 151 25.38 2.25 -3.06
N PRO A 152 26.64 2.71 -2.88
CA PRO A 152 27.03 3.43 -1.67
C PRO A 152 26.19 4.69 -1.39
N ALA A 153 25.73 5.34 -2.46
CA ALA A 153 24.91 6.53 -2.36
C ALA A 153 23.51 6.23 -1.79
N ILE A 154 22.93 5.06 -2.06
CA ILE A 154 21.60 4.61 -1.58
C ILE A 154 21.76 3.86 -0.26
N GLY A 155 22.70 2.91 -0.20
CA GLY A 155 22.88 2.01 0.92
C GLY A 155 23.04 2.72 2.28
N LYS A 156 23.67 3.88 2.30
CA LYS A 156 23.84 4.69 3.54
C LYS A 156 22.52 5.19 4.13
N TYR A 157 21.44 5.27 3.35
CA TYR A 157 20.11 5.67 3.82
C TYR A 157 19.23 4.47 4.21
N LEU A 158 19.59 3.25 3.77
CA LEU A 158 18.80 2.05 4.02
C LEU A 158 18.99 1.56 5.45
N THR A 159 18.35 2.25 6.37
CA THR A 159 18.23 1.80 7.76
C THR A 159 17.04 0.82 7.90
N PRO A 160 17.04 -0.09 8.89
CA PRO A 160 15.88 -0.93 9.15
C PRO A 160 14.57 -0.15 9.30
N THR A 161 14.62 1.01 9.96
CA THR A 161 13.48 1.91 10.14
C THR A 161 12.93 2.43 8.81
N LEU A 162 13.79 2.93 7.93
CA LEU A 162 13.37 3.44 6.63
C LEU A 162 12.80 2.32 5.74
N VAL A 163 13.39 1.12 5.80
CA VAL A 163 12.86 -0.04 5.06
C VAL A 163 11.47 -0.41 5.55
N LYS A 164 11.24 -0.43 6.86
CA LYS A 164 9.91 -0.70 7.42
C LYS A 164 8.90 0.39 7.08
N ALA A 165 9.32 1.65 7.05
CA ALA A 165 8.48 2.76 6.60
C ALA A 165 8.10 2.63 5.11
N LEU A 166 9.04 2.23 4.25
CA LEU A 166 8.77 1.94 2.84
C LEU A 166 7.81 0.77 2.65
N LEU A 167 7.99 -0.33 3.40
CA LEU A 167 7.08 -1.47 3.34
C LEU A 167 5.70 -1.13 3.92
N PHE A 168 5.63 -0.28 4.94
CA PHE A 168 4.35 0.22 5.44
C PHE A 168 3.62 1.06 4.39
N TRP A 169 4.33 2.02 3.78
CA TRP A 169 3.77 2.81 2.70
C TRP A 169 3.31 1.94 1.52
N ASP A 170 4.09 0.94 1.14
CA ASP A 170 3.77 0.01 0.07
C ASP A 170 2.42 -0.70 0.32
N ARG A 171 2.18 -1.14 1.56
CA ARG A 171 0.88 -1.67 1.96
C ARG A 171 -0.25 -0.65 1.90
N CYS A 172 0.01 0.60 2.30
CA CYS A 172 -1.00 1.67 2.23
C CYS A 172 -1.37 2.02 0.78
N SER A 173 -0.41 1.98 -0.14
CA SER A 173 -0.62 2.26 -1.56
C SER A 173 -1.57 1.26 -2.23
N GLU A 174 -1.60 0.01 -1.75
CA GLU A 174 -2.53 -1.02 -2.21
C GLU A 174 -3.99 -0.64 -1.96
N LEU A 175 -4.28 0.06 -0.84
CA LEU A 175 -5.63 0.52 -0.52
C LEU A 175 -6.11 1.58 -1.51
N SER A 176 -5.23 2.48 -1.94
CA SER A 176 -5.54 3.47 -2.98
C SER A 176 -5.79 2.81 -4.34
N ALA A 177 -4.99 1.81 -4.70
CA ALA A 177 -5.15 1.07 -5.94
C ALA A 177 -6.46 0.25 -5.96
N ASP A 178 -6.87 -0.33 -4.82
CA ASP A 178 -8.16 -1.00 -4.68
C ASP A 178 -9.33 -0.02 -4.84
N ARG A 179 -9.21 1.20 -4.32
CA ARG A 179 -10.22 2.26 -4.53
C ARG A 179 -10.32 2.67 -6.00
N ALA A 180 -9.19 2.77 -6.72
CA ALA A 180 -9.18 3.02 -8.17
C ALA A 180 -9.91 1.92 -8.94
N ALA A 181 -9.66 0.64 -8.59
CA ALA A 181 -10.35 -0.49 -9.18
C ALA A 181 -11.85 -0.44 -8.92
N ALA A 182 -12.27 -0.18 -7.68
CA ALA A 182 -13.69 -0.07 -7.31
C ALA A 182 -14.41 1.07 -8.04
N LEU A 183 -13.74 2.22 -8.29
CA LEU A 183 -14.29 3.32 -9.09
C LEU A 183 -14.49 2.91 -10.56
N CYS A 184 -13.49 2.31 -11.17
CA CYS A 184 -13.57 1.87 -12.57
C CYS A 184 -14.62 0.77 -12.78
N ASP A 185 -14.81 -0.08 -11.80
CA ASP A 185 -15.81 -1.15 -11.82
C ASP A 185 -17.22 -0.68 -11.41
N GLY A 186 -17.34 0.49 -10.78
CA GLY A 186 -18.58 1.00 -10.19
C GLY A 186 -19.03 0.22 -8.95
N THR A 187 -18.18 -0.64 -8.40
CA THR A 187 -18.46 -1.47 -7.22
C THR A 187 -17.18 -2.07 -6.64
N ALA A 188 -17.11 -2.25 -5.32
CA ALA A 188 -16.04 -3.00 -4.67
C ALA A 188 -16.13 -4.52 -4.88
N ASP A 189 -17.27 -5.03 -5.30
CA ASP A 189 -17.55 -6.46 -5.41
C ASP A 189 -16.56 -7.20 -6.30
N LYS A 190 -16.21 -6.62 -7.46
CA LYS A 190 -15.26 -7.24 -8.39
C LYS A 190 -13.83 -7.21 -7.84
N THR A 191 -13.44 -6.12 -7.21
CA THR A 191 -12.13 -6.02 -6.53
C THR A 191 -12.00 -7.12 -5.49
N ILE A 192 -13.01 -7.36 -4.66
CA ILE A 192 -13.02 -8.41 -3.64
C ILE A 192 -12.99 -9.81 -4.28
N ASP A 193 -13.77 -10.03 -5.35
CA ASP A 193 -13.74 -11.28 -6.10
C ASP A 193 -12.35 -11.57 -6.71
N VAL A 194 -11.66 -10.54 -7.20
CA VAL A 194 -10.28 -10.64 -7.69
C VAL A 194 -9.34 -11.02 -6.55
N LEU A 195 -9.42 -10.31 -5.42
CA LEU A 195 -8.60 -10.58 -4.24
C LEU A 195 -8.74 -12.04 -3.77
N LEU A 196 -9.96 -12.55 -3.68
CA LEU A 196 -10.23 -13.94 -3.31
C LEU A 196 -9.56 -14.92 -4.31
N ARG A 197 -9.71 -14.68 -5.60
CA ARG A 197 -9.18 -15.57 -6.64
C ARG A 197 -7.67 -15.55 -6.74
N LEU A 198 -7.04 -14.39 -6.63
CA LEU A 198 -5.58 -14.25 -6.65
C LEU A 198 -4.93 -14.93 -5.45
N ASN A 199 -5.63 -14.99 -4.31
CA ASN A 199 -5.19 -15.74 -3.14
C ASN A 199 -5.55 -17.24 -3.17
N GLY A 200 -6.01 -17.76 -4.32
CA GLY A 200 -6.28 -19.19 -4.51
C GLY A 200 -7.65 -19.65 -4.01
N TYR A 201 -8.50 -18.75 -3.54
CA TYR A 201 -9.86 -19.08 -3.13
C TYR A 201 -10.77 -19.20 -4.36
N GLY A 202 -11.30 -20.39 -4.59
CA GLY A 202 -12.10 -20.70 -5.76
C GLY A 202 -13.53 -20.18 -5.72
N LYS A 203 -14.34 -20.65 -6.69
CA LYS A 203 -15.74 -20.24 -6.89
C LYS A 203 -16.69 -20.58 -5.73
N ASN A 204 -16.26 -21.40 -4.78
CA ASN A 204 -17.08 -21.90 -3.68
C ASN A 204 -17.01 -21.02 -2.41
N VAL A 205 -16.30 -19.89 -2.46
CA VAL A 205 -16.25 -18.93 -1.36
C VAL A 205 -17.34 -17.90 -1.59
N ASP A 206 -18.21 -17.75 -0.61
CA ASP A 206 -19.24 -16.70 -0.61
C ASP A 206 -18.60 -15.37 -0.20
N ARG A 207 -18.66 -14.37 -1.08
CA ARG A 207 -18.07 -13.04 -0.86
C ARG A 207 -18.67 -12.35 0.37
N LYS A 208 -19.97 -12.50 0.59
CA LYS A 208 -20.66 -11.84 1.71
C LYS A 208 -20.21 -12.43 3.05
N GLU A 209 -20.11 -13.75 3.13
CA GLU A 209 -19.60 -14.42 4.32
C GLU A 209 -18.12 -14.08 4.58
N PHE A 210 -17.33 -13.96 3.52
CA PHE A 210 -15.94 -13.49 3.63
C PHE A 210 -15.86 -12.04 4.13
N LEU A 211 -16.72 -11.14 3.65
CA LEU A 211 -16.79 -9.76 4.14
C LEU A 211 -17.22 -9.69 5.62
N ASN A 212 -18.18 -10.50 6.04
CA ASN A 212 -18.54 -10.61 7.46
C ASN A 212 -17.31 -11.00 8.29
N GLN A 213 -16.55 -12.02 7.86
CA GLN A 213 -15.29 -12.41 8.52
C GLN A 213 -14.26 -11.27 8.53
N ALA A 214 -14.15 -10.49 7.45
CA ALA A 214 -13.21 -9.37 7.38
C ALA A 214 -13.59 -8.24 8.35
N LEU A 215 -14.90 -7.96 8.52
CA LEU A 215 -15.40 -7.00 9.49
C LEU A 215 -15.24 -7.51 10.94
N ASP A 216 -15.38 -8.81 11.17
CA ASP A 216 -15.07 -9.43 12.47
C ASP A 216 -13.59 -9.26 12.81
N LEU A 217 -12.68 -9.42 11.83
CA LEU A 217 -11.25 -9.15 12.03
C LEU A 217 -11.02 -7.70 12.43
N LYS A 218 -11.62 -6.73 11.73
CA LYS A 218 -11.52 -5.31 12.06
C LYS A 218 -11.95 -5.03 13.49
N SER A 219 -13.11 -5.57 13.88
CA SER A 219 -13.62 -5.45 15.24
C SER A 219 -12.68 -6.06 16.26
N PHE A 220 -12.17 -7.28 16.01
CA PHE A 220 -11.25 -7.98 16.91
C PHE A 220 -9.93 -7.23 17.09
N VAL A 221 -9.37 -6.70 16.01
CA VAL A 221 -8.13 -5.91 16.06
C VAL A 221 -8.36 -4.62 16.86
N ASN A 222 -9.49 -3.97 16.68
CA ASN A 222 -9.81 -2.71 17.37
C ASN A 222 -10.23 -2.87 18.84
N ASP A 223 -10.52 -4.11 19.29
CA ASP A 223 -10.95 -4.38 20.66
C ASP A 223 -9.86 -4.09 21.72
N SER A 224 -8.58 -4.25 21.36
CA SER A 224 -7.49 -3.99 22.31
C SER A 224 -6.20 -3.51 21.66
N ARG A 225 -5.39 -2.75 22.42
CA ARG A 225 -4.05 -2.36 21.99
C ARG A 225 -3.14 -3.55 21.69
N SER A 226 -3.28 -4.64 22.44
CA SER A 226 -2.49 -5.85 22.20
C SER A 226 -2.84 -6.50 20.87
N ASN A 227 -4.10 -6.51 20.46
CA ASN A 227 -4.52 -7.06 19.17
C ASN A 227 -3.98 -6.22 18.01
N LYS A 228 -4.04 -4.89 18.12
CA LYS A 228 -3.44 -3.96 17.13
C LYS A 228 -1.94 -4.19 16.98
N LEU A 229 -1.22 -4.31 18.11
CA LEU A 229 0.21 -4.57 18.09
C LEU A 229 0.54 -5.93 17.46
N LEU A 230 -0.24 -6.97 17.76
CA LEU A 230 -0.05 -8.30 17.16
C LEU A 230 -0.29 -8.27 15.65
N GLU A 231 -1.33 -7.59 15.16
CA GLU A 231 -1.55 -7.43 13.74
C GLU A 231 -0.38 -6.72 13.07
N LEU A 232 0.07 -5.59 13.62
CA LEU A 232 1.22 -4.84 13.11
C LEU A 232 2.46 -5.73 13.02
N MET A 233 2.75 -6.51 14.04
CA MET A 233 3.89 -7.45 14.05
C MET A 233 3.76 -8.53 12.98
N LEU A 234 2.55 -9.02 12.75
CA LEU A 234 2.30 -10.07 11.76
C LEU A 234 2.44 -9.61 10.31
N VAL A 235 2.25 -8.30 10.04
CA VAL A 235 2.26 -7.74 8.67
C VAL A 235 3.48 -6.89 8.36
N GLN A 236 4.35 -6.63 9.32
CA GLN A 236 5.44 -5.62 9.20
C GLN A 236 6.42 -5.88 8.04
N ASP A 237 6.62 -7.14 7.67
CA ASP A 237 7.54 -7.56 6.62
C ASP A 237 6.81 -7.95 5.31
N GLU A 238 5.48 -7.79 5.26
CA GLU A 238 4.67 -8.05 4.08
C GLU A 238 4.68 -6.81 3.15
N THR A 239 4.68 -7.03 1.85
CA THR A 239 4.55 -5.95 0.85
C THR A 239 3.10 -5.58 0.57
N HIS A 240 2.16 -6.49 0.85
CA HIS A 240 0.73 -6.28 0.63
C HIS A 240 -0.03 -6.42 1.94
N PRO A 241 -1.07 -5.61 2.17
CA PRO A 241 -1.95 -5.83 3.31
C PRO A 241 -2.66 -7.18 3.16
N ARG A 242 -3.08 -7.73 4.29
CA ARG A 242 -3.81 -8.99 4.27
C ARG A 242 -5.11 -8.88 3.50
N LEU A 243 -5.50 -9.98 2.89
CA LEU A 243 -6.69 -10.09 2.06
C LEU A 243 -7.94 -9.52 2.74
N ALA A 244 -8.18 -9.85 4.02
CA ALA A 244 -9.34 -9.37 4.76
C ALA A 244 -9.29 -7.85 4.97
N THR A 245 -8.11 -7.28 5.27
CA THR A 245 -7.90 -5.84 5.44
C THR A 245 -8.24 -5.09 4.15
N ARG A 246 -7.69 -5.51 3.02
CA ARG A 246 -8.02 -4.91 1.70
C ARG A 246 -9.52 -5.00 1.40
N ALA A 247 -10.13 -6.13 1.70
CA ALA A 247 -11.55 -6.36 1.41
C ALA A 247 -12.47 -5.44 2.22
N TYR A 248 -12.26 -5.31 3.55
CA TYR A 248 -13.13 -4.45 4.34
C TYR A 248 -12.87 -2.96 4.08
N GLU A 249 -11.62 -2.53 3.89
CA GLU A 249 -11.28 -1.14 3.56
C GLU A 249 -11.92 -0.70 2.23
N CYS A 250 -11.78 -1.52 1.19
CA CYS A 250 -12.39 -1.26 -0.12
C CYS A 250 -13.93 -1.27 -0.02
N TYR A 251 -14.52 -2.22 0.70
CA TYR A 251 -15.97 -2.33 0.86
C TYR A 251 -16.55 -1.14 1.62
N GLU A 252 -16.03 -0.81 2.80
CA GLU A 252 -16.54 0.30 3.61
C GLU A 252 -16.44 1.63 2.87
N TRP A 253 -15.30 1.89 2.22
CA TRP A 253 -15.16 3.08 1.41
C TRP A 253 -16.18 3.13 0.28
N SER A 254 -16.47 2.00 -0.37
CA SER A 254 -17.49 1.94 -1.44
C SER A 254 -18.92 2.21 -0.96
N GLN A 255 -19.18 2.14 0.35
CA GLN A 255 -20.46 2.50 0.98
C GLN A 255 -20.50 3.96 1.45
N SER A 256 -19.41 4.70 1.33
CA SER A 256 -19.31 6.09 1.82
C SER A 256 -20.00 7.10 0.90
N ALA A 257 -20.34 8.25 1.48
CA ALA A 257 -20.85 9.40 0.72
C ALA A 257 -19.80 9.94 -0.27
N GLN A 258 -18.51 9.87 0.11
CA GLN A 258 -17.40 10.22 -0.76
C GLN A 258 -17.41 9.41 -2.05
N TYR A 259 -17.45 8.06 -1.94
CA TYR A 259 -17.50 7.18 -3.10
C TYR A 259 -18.71 7.49 -4.01
N ALA A 260 -19.90 7.58 -3.42
CA ALA A 260 -21.12 7.90 -4.17
C ALA A 260 -21.00 9.25 -4.89
N GLY A 261 -20.50 10.28 -4.21
CA GLY A 261 -20.30 11.59 -4.78
C GLY A 261 -19.19 11.64 -5.85
N ILE A 262 -18.15 10.80 -5.77
CA ILE A 262 -17.16 10.66 -6.85
C ILE A 262 -17.81 10.01 -8.08
N ILE A 263 -18.59 8.95 -7.90
CA ILE A 263 -19.27 8.24 -9.01
C ILE A 263 -20.28 9.14 -9.74
N ASP A 264 -21.05 9.95 -9.03
CA ASP A 264 -22.04 10.86 -9.63
C ASP A 264 -21.47 12.24 -9.99
N GLY A 265 -20.21 12.51 -9.66
CA GLY A 265 -19.49 13.75 -9.99
C GLY A 265 -19.86 14.94 -9.12
N THR A 266 -20.50 14.73 -7.98
CA THR A 266 -20.86 15.79 -7.02
C THR A 266 -19.75 16.06 -6.00
N PHE A 267 -18.87 15.08 -5.72
CA PHE A 267 -17.74 15.22 -4.81
C PHE A 267 -16.53 15.83 -5.51
N THR A 268 -15.98 16.89 -4.93
CA THR A 268 -14.85 17.66 -5.48
C THR A 268 -13.65 17.65 -4.55
N LEU A 269 -12.46 18.05 -5.06
CA LEU A 269 -11.25 18.21 -4.24
C LEU A 269 -11.48 19.15 -3.06
N ARG A 270 -12.29 20.17 -3.25
CA ARG A 270 -12.64 21.13 -2.19
C ARG A 270 -13.47 20.49 -1.07
N ASP A 271 -14.25 19.47 -1.40
CA ASP A 271 -15.05 18.74 -0.41
C ASP A 271 -14.14 17.80 0.38
N LYS A 272 -13.19 17.13 -0.28
CA LYS A 272 -12.17 16.31 0.39
C LYS A 272 -11.29 17.13 1.34
N GLU A 273 -10.86 18.34 0.93
CA GLU A 273 -10.11 19.24 1.80
C GLU A 273 -10.90 19.66 3.07
N LYS A 274 -12.23 19.83 2.95
CA LYS A 274 -13.08 20.14 4.09
C LYS A 274 -13.28 18.95 5.02
N GLU A 275 -13.46 17.73 4.48
CA GLU A 275 -13.56 16.51 5.29
C GLU A 275 -12.28 16.32 6.11
N THR A 276 -11.11 16.36 5.47
CA THR A 276 -9.82 16.25 6.15
C THR A 276 -9.62 17.34 7.22
N ALA A 277 -10.06 18.58 6.95
CA ALA A 277 -9.98 19.67 7.92
C ALA A 277 -10.97 19.52 9.09
N GLN A 278 -12.15 18.91 8.86
CA GLN A 278 -13.13 18.60 9.91
C GLN A 278 -12.65 17.45 10.80
N GLU A 279 -12.13 16.38 10.22
CA GLU A 279 -11.54 15.24 10.95
C GLU A 279 -10.39 15.73 11.84
N SER A 280 -9.46 16.53 11.30
CA SER A 280 -8.38 17.12 12.09
C SER A 280 -8.88 18.05 13.20
N ALA A 281 -9.99 18.77 13.00
CA ALA A 281 -10.58 19.67 14.02
C ALA A 281 -11.32 18.88 15.11
N GLU A 282 -12.00 17.80 14.77
CA GLU A 282 -12.66 16.90 15.73
C GLU A 282 -11.63 16.12 16.57
N GLU A 283 -10.51 15.73 15.98
CA GLU A 283 -9.37 15.13 16.67
C GLU A 283 -8.76 16.09 17.70
N VAL A 284 -8.53 17.36 17.33
CA VAL A 284 -8.02 18.38 18.26
C VAL A 284 -8.99 18.63 19.42
N VAL A 285 -10.30 18.63 19.18
CA VAL A 285 -11.31 18.81 20.23
C VAL A 285 -11.41 17.61 21.15
N SER A 286 -11.17 16.40 20.65
CA SER A 286 -11.11 15.17 21.49
C SER A 286 -9.81 15.02 22.27
N ALA A 287 -8.72 15.60 21.77
CA ALA A 287 -7.40 15.61 22.42
C ALA A 287 -7.29 16.61 23.58
N ASP A 288 -8.10 17.68 23.60
CA ASP A 288 -8.10 18.72 24.66
C ASP A 288 -8.66 18.23 26.02
N ALA A 289 -9.10 16.99 26.12
CA ALA A 289 -9.44 16.35 27.39
C ALA A 289 -8.26 15.56 27.96
N ASN A 290 -7.20 16.26 28.40
CA ASN A 290 -6.12 15.74 29.26
C ASN A 290 -5.05 14.82 28.68
N VAL A 291 -4.29 15.21 27.64
CA VAL A 291 -2.89 14.76 27.51
C VAL A 291 -2.08 15.85 26.79
N GLU A 292 -1.13 16.48 27.46
CA GLU A 292 -0.05 17.23 26.81
C GLU A 292 0.74 16.26 25.89
N ALA A 293 0.92 16.65 24.64
CA ALA A 293 1.78 15.91 23.71
C ALA A 293 3.17 15.74 24.35
N PRO A 294 3.73 14.52 24.43
CA PRO A 294 4.99 14.31 25.09
C PRO A 294 6.10 15.09 24.38
N SER A 295 6.86 15.89 25.12
CA SER A 295 8.02 16.60 24.58
C SER A 295 9.06 15.62 24.04
N ILE A 296 9.90 16.05 23.09
CA ILE A 296 11.02 15.25 22.55
C ILE A 296 11.90 14.68 23.68
N ASP A 297 12.05 15.40 24.77
CA ASP A 297 12.76 14.96 25.97
C ASP A 297 12.03 13.83 26.72
N CYS A 298 10.70 13.84 26.74
CA CYS A 298 9.87 12.78 27.29
C CYS A 298 10.00 11.50 26.46
N LEU A 299 9.95 11.61 25.13
CA LEU A 299 10.14 10.50 24.19
C LEU A 299 11.55 9.90 24.28
N ASN A 300 12.59 10.74 24.39
CA ASN A 300 13.96 10.30 24.58
C ASN A 300 14.17 9.62 25.95
N THR A 301 13.48 10.08 26.97
CA THR A 301 13.51 9.49 28.33
C THR A 301 12.82 8.12 28.33
N GLU A 302 11.68 8.00 27.64
CA GLU A 302 10.95 6.74 27.51
C GLU A 302 11.73 5.73 26.65
N LEU A 303 12.37 6.18 25.56
CA LEU A 303 13.27 5.37 24.75
C LEU A 303 14.47 4.85 25.56
N ALA A 304 15.07 5.69 26.41
CA ALA A 304 16.14 5.29 27.29
C ALA A 304 15.67 4.28 28.35
N ARG A 305 14.45 4.44 28.89
CA ARG A 305 13.81 3.51 29.82
C ARG A 305 13.56 2.14 29.16
N VAL A 306 13.00 2.15 27.98
CA VAL A 306 12.74 0.93 27.19
C VAL A 306 14.06 0.21 26.88
N ASN A 307 15.10 0.93 26.44
CA ASN A 307 16.42 0.35 26.20
C ASN A 307 17.06 -0.23 27.47
N GLN A 308 16.87 0.39 28.62
CA GLN A 308 17.37 -0.13 29.89
C GLN A 308 16.62 -1.36 30.39
N GLU A 309 15.29 -1.43 30.18
CA GLU A 309 14.52 -2.65 30.42
C GLU A 309 14.94 -3.76 29.45
N LEU A 310 15.21 -3.41 28.21
CA LEU A 310 15.75 -4.27 27.17
C LEU A 310 17.06 -4.96 27.61
N GLU A 311 17.99 -4.20 28.13
CA GLU A 311 19.25 -4.74 28.65
C GLU A 311 19.06 -5.67 29.86
N ARG A 312 18.06 -5.41 30.71
CA ARG A 312 17.73 -6.28 31.85
C ARG A 312 17.17 -7.62 31.44
N TYR A 313 16.36 -7.65 30.37
CA TYR A 313 15.73 -8.88 29.85
C TYR A 313 16.67 -9.70 28.96
N THR A 314 17.59 -9.07 28.19
CA THR A 314 18.60 -9.78 27.39
C THR A 314 19.54 -10.63 28.23
N ASN A 315 19.67 -10.32 29.52
CA ASN A 315 20.47 -11.11 30.44
C ASN A 315 19.74 -12.32 31.07
N HIS A 316 18.40 -12.48 30.85
CA HIS A 316 17.60 -13.49 31.61
C HIS A 316 16.57 -14.29 30.82
N ALA A 317 16.42 -14.15 29.51
CA ALA A 317 15.40 -14.88 28.75
C ALA A 317 15.92 -15.47 27.43
N ASP A 318 15.29 -16.56 27.00
CA ASP A 318 15.56 -17.26 25.76
C ASP A 318 15.41 -16.32 24.55
N LYS A 319 16.46 -16.23 23.75
CA LYS A 319 16.68 -15.15 22.78
C LYS A 319 15.62 -15.02 21.68
N THR A 320 14.76 -16.00 21.50
CA THR A 320 13.76 -16.05 20.41
C THR A 320 12.46 -15.32 20.76
N ASP A 321 11.90 -15.55 21.93
CA ASP A 321 10.62 -14.92 22.34
C ASP A 321 10.80 -13.44 22.66
N TYR A 322 11.99 -13.08 23.07
CA TYR A 322 12.34 -11.71 23.42
C TYR A 322 12.57 -10.81 22.19
N ALA A 323 13.25 -11.30 21.15
CA ALA A 323 13.47 -10.55 19.92
C ALA A 323 12.14 -10.15 19.26
N LEU A 324 11.11 -10.98 19.37
CA LEU A 324 9.77 -10.71 18.86
C LEU A 324 9.04 -9.61 19.65
N SER A 325 9.13 -9.62 20.99
CA SER A 325 8.42 -8.64 21.82
C SER A 325 9.06 -7.24 21.76
N VAL A 326 10.39 -7.19 21.61
CA VAL A 326 11.16 -5.95 21.52
C VAL A 326 11.03 -5.28 20.15
N ALA A 327 11.13 -6.06 19.09
CA ALA A 327 10.91 -5.54 17.74
C ALA A 327 9.52 -4.90 17.62
N GLY A 328 8.50 -5.49 18.24
CA GLY A 328 7.13 -4.95 18.28
C GLY A 328 7.01 -3.62 19.04
N GLY A 329 7.59 -3.53 20.25
CA GLY A 329 7.52 -2.32 21.08
C GLY A 329 8.31 -1.13 20.49
N VAL A 330 9.50 -1.40 19.94
CA VAL A 330 10.32 -0.36 19.28
C VAL A 330 9.68 0.10 17.97
N LEU A 331 9.00 -0.80 17.24
CA LEU A 331 8.30 -0.47 16.01
C LEU A 331 7.04 0.36 16.26
N ALA A 332 6.24 0.01 17.27
CA ALA A 332 5.07 0.80 17.64
C ALA A 332 5.50 2.22 18.06
N GLY A 333 6.53 2.37 18.89
CA GLY A 333 7.05 3.66 19.29
C GLY A 333 7.72 4.46 18.17
N LEU A 334 8.35 3.81 17.19
CA LEU A 334 8.97 4.47 16.03
C LEU A 334 7.95 4.84 14.95
N VAL A 335 6.94 4.02 14.72
CA VAL A 335 5.80 4.36 13.88
C VAL A 335 5.05 5.54 14.49
N ASP A 336 4.74 5.51 15.79
CA ASP A 336 4.13 6.64 16.50
C ASP A 336 4.99 7.91 16.41
N SER A 337 6.32 7.83 16.52
CA SER A 337 7.20 9.00 16.49
C SER A 337 7.55 9.52 15.10
N LEU A 338 7.54 8.67 14.06
CA LEU A 338 7.90 9.05 12.69
C LEU A 338 6.70 9.46 11.84
N PHE A 339 5.55 8.87 12.11
CA PHE A 339 4.39 9.06 11.28
C PHE A 339 3.32 9.92 11.92
N VAL A 340 3.27 10.05 13.25
CA VAL A 340 2.18 10.86 13.84
C VAL A 340 2.32 11.09 15.33
N GLY A 341 2.22 12.34 15.76
CA GLY A 341 1.50 12.67 16.97
C GLY A 341 0.00 12.37 16.89
N GLU A 342 -0.53 12.10 15.68
CA GLU A 342 -1.96 11.89 15.38
C GLU A 342 -2.34 10.39 15.22
N PHE A 343 -1.42 9.52 14.76
CA PHE A 343 -1.71 8.10 14.56
C PHE A 343 -1.98 7.32 15.86
N SER A 344 -1.51 7.82 16.99
CA SER A 344 -1.76 7.19 18.29
C SER A 344 -3.20 7.38 18.78
N LEU A 345 -3.98 8.32 18.24
CA LEU A 345 -5.31 8.67 18.74
C LEU A 345 -6.44 7.92 18.04
N GLU A 346 -6.41 7.72 16.73
CA GLU A 346 -7.43 6.90 16.04
C GLU A 346 -7.32 5.40 16.36
N TYR A 347 -6.12 4.91 16.65
CA TYR A 347 -5.90 3.54 17.09
C TYR A 347 -5.84 3.37 18.61
N ALA A 348 -6.04 4.41 19.39
CA ALA A 348 -5.97 4.37 20.85
C ALA A 348 -7.33 4.52 21.57
N ASN A 349 -8.41 4.76 20.82
CA ASN A 349 -9.79 4.80 21.36
C ASN A 349 -10.61 3.60 20.92
#